data_2ee2c48c1b74dc14bbe4dd7f031c52c9
#
_entry.id   2ee2c48c1b74dc14bbe4dd7f031c52c9
#
_cell.length_a   1.000
_cell.length_b   1.000
_cell.length_c   1.000
_cell.angle_alpha   90.00
_cell.angle_beta   90.00
_cell.angle_gamma   90.00
#
_symmetry.space_group_name_H-M   'P 1'
#
loop_
_entity.id
_entity.type
_entity.pdbx_description
1 polymer ?
#
loop_
_entity_poly.entity_id
_entity_poly.type
_entity_poly.pdbx_seq_one_letter_code
_entity_poly.pdbx_strand_id
1 'polypeptide(L)'
;EAKEAHRDDNTTFLNFKQDVEKYFPNFNGVIGRGFYIEDQLQELKIEIPIQFYGKTEAIGFTQYVTGLVMEHFPEYIAVEVTVSSVYGEESLIVRKANATEPIVHIYQ
;
A
#
# COMPACT_ATOMS: atom_id res chain seq x y z
N GLU A 1 -7.81 5.07 -23.67
CA GLU A 1 -7.78 3.65 -23.93
C GLU A 1 -7.54 2.85 -22.64
N ALA A 2 -8.18 1.67 -22.57
CA ALA A 2 -8.08 0.83 -21.38
C ALA A 2 -6.63 0.46 -21.04
N LYS A 3 -5.84 0.13 -22.06
CA LYS A 3 -4.46 -0.27 -21.85
C LYS A 3 -3.59 0.86 -21.28
N GLU A 4 -3.84 2.07 -21.73
CA GLU A 4 -3.08 3.21 -21.23
C GLU A 4 -3.42 3.52 -19.79
N ALA A 5 -4.71 3.44 -19.43
CA ALA A 5 -5.14 3.65 -18.05
C ALA A 5 -4.49 2.62 -17.12
N HIS A 6 -4.50 1.35 -17.54
CA HIS A 6 -3.89 0.29 -16.74
C HIS A 6 -2.37 0.45 -16.63
N ARG A 7 -1.74 0.95 -17.69
CA ARG A 7 -0.31 1.20 -17.67
C ARG A 7 0.06 2.28 -16.66
N ASP A 8 -0.71 3.37 -16.62
CA ASP A 8 -0.46 4.44 -15.66
C ASP A 8 -0.64 3.95 -14.24
N ASP A 9 -1.69 3.14 -14.00
CA ASP A 9 -1.93 2.55 -12.68
C ASP A 9 -0.79 1.62 -12.28
N ASN A 10 -0.31 0.81 -13.23
CA ASN A 10 0.82 -0.08 -12.98
C ASN A 10 2.10 0.70 -12.67
N THR A 11 2.34 1.79 -13.40
CA THR A 11 3.52 2.63 -13.16
C THR A 11 3.46 3.24 -11.77
N THR A 12 2.30 3.75 -11.38
CA THR A 12 2.10 4.32 -10.04
C THR A 12 2.37 3.26 -8.97
N PHE A 13 1.82 2.06 -9.14
CA PHE A 13 2.04 0.98 -8.20
C PHE A 13 3.52 0.58 -8.12
N LEU A 14 4.20 0.48 -9.27
CA LEU A 14 5.61 0.12 -9.30
C LEU A 14 6.48 1.15 -8.59
N ASN A 15 6.16 2.43 -8.76
CA ASN A 15 6.88 3.50 -8.05
C ASN A 15 6.69 3.39 -6.55
N PHE A 16 5.46 3.12 -6.12
CA PHE A 16 5.16 2.87 -4.71
C PHE A 16 5.97 1.68 -4.19
N LYS A 17 5.95 0.57 -4.93
CA LYS A 17 6.68 -0.63 -4.55
C LYS A 17 8.17 -0.38 -4.40
N GLN A 18 8.76 0.36 -5.35
CA GLN A 18 10.19 0.69 -5.28
C GLN A 18 10.53 1.48 -4.03
N ASP A 19 9.68 2.44 -3.67
CA ASP A 19 9.91 3.24 -2.47
C ASP A 19 9.76 2.41 -1.20
N VAL A 20 8.81 1.47 -1.17
CA VAL A 20 8.68 0.56 -0.04
C VAL A 20 9.94 -0.29 0.11
N GLU A 21 10.46 -0.78 -1.01
CA GLU A 21 11.65 -1.65 -1.00
C GLU A 21 12.91 -0.93 -0.53
N LYS A 22 12.94 0.39 -0.61
CA LYS A 22 14.08 1.17 -0.09
C LYS A 22 14.18 1.11 1.43
N TYR A 23 13.07 0.90 2.11
CA TYR A 23 13.07 0.81 3.57
C TYR A 23 13.76 -0.46 4.06
N PHE A 24 13.53 -1.57 3.38
CA PHE A 24 14.16 -2.85 3.73
C PHE A 24 14.79 -3.47 2.49
N PRO A 25 16.13 -3.45 2.37
CA PRO A 25 16.81 -3.96 1.17
C PRO A 25 16.57 -5.45 0.88
N ASN A 26 16.27 -6.24 1.90
CA ASN A 26 16.04 -7.69 1.73
C ASN A 26 14.57 -8.05 1.66
N PHE A 27 13.78 -7.14 1.23
CA PHE A 27 12.34 -7.24 1.21
C PHE A 27 11.83 -8.18 0.11
N ASN A 28 10.82 -8.99 0.41
CA ASN A 28 10.35 -10.06 -0.47
C ASN A 28 9.22 -9.70 -1.42
N GLY A 29 8.74 -8.49 -1.41
CA GLY A 29 7.79 -8.04 -2.42
C GLY A 29 6.52 -7.41 -1.87
N VAL A 30 5.90 -6.62 -2.72
CA VAL A 30 4.62 -5.99 -2.47
C VAL A 30 3.63 -6.61 -3.45
N ILE A 31 2.50 -7.09 -2.94
CA ILE A 31 1.46 -7.69 -3.78
C ILE A 31 0.30 -6.73 -3.85
N GLY A 32 -0.10 -6.37 -5.07
CA GLY A 32 -1.22 -5.45 -5.26
C GLY A 32 -2.32 -6.07 -6.11
N ARG A 33 -3.57 -5.73 -5.77
CA ARG A 33 -4.73 -6.14 -6.54
C ARG A 33 -5.61 -4.93 -6.77
N GLY A 34 -5.85 -4.61 -8.05
CA GLY A 34 -6.70 -3.51 -8.43
C GLY A 34 -8.10 -3.97 -8.79
N PHE A 35 -9.10 -3.17 -8.42
CA PHE A 35 -10.49 -3.41 -8.78
C PHE A 35 -10.94 -2.30 -9.71
N TYR A 36 -11.33 -2.67 -10.91
CA TYR A 36 -11.67 -1.73 -11.97
C TYR A 36 -13.16 -1.77 -12.27
N ILE A 37 -13.71 -0.59 -12.55
CA ILE A 37 -15.06 -0.45 -13.10
C ILE A 37 -14.93 0.40 -14.34
N GLU A 38 -15.35 -0.14 -15.48
CA GLU A 38 -15.27 0.55 -16.78
C GLU A 38 -13.87 1.08 -17.07
N ASP A 39 -12.87 0.23 -16.81
CA ASP A 39 -11.45 0.50 -17.03
C ASP A 39 -10.85 1.58 -16.15
N GLN A 40 -11.55 1.98 -15.08
CA GLN A 40 -11.02 2.90 -14.10
C GLN A 40 -10.76 2.19 -12.79
N LEU A 41 -9.58 2.41 -12.24
CA LEU A 41 -9.22 1.83 -10.95
C LEU A 41 -10.04 2.49 -9.85
N GLN A 42 -10.80 1.68 -9.11
CA GLN A 42 -11.65 2.16 -8.03
C GLN A 42 -11.06 1.85 -6.66
N GLU A 43 -10.43 0.70 -6.54
CA GLU A 43 -9.87 0.27 -5.26
C GLU A 43 -8.59 -0.50 -5.50
N LEU A 44 -7.62 -0.30 -4.63
CA LEU A 44 -6.35 -1.02 -4.69
C LEU A 44 -6.09 -1.64 -3.33
N LYS A 45 -5.94 -2.96 -3.31
CA LYS A 45 -5.59 -3.69 -2.09
C LYS A 45 -4.14 -4.14 -2.21
N ILE A 46 -3.35 -3.82 -1.21
CA ILE A 46 -1.92 -4.09 -1.20
C ILE A 46 -1.57 -4.91 0.02
N GLU A 47 -0.78 -5.96 -0.17
CA GLU A 47 -0.25 -6.77 0.92
C GLU A 47 1.26 -6.65 0.95
N ILE A 48 1.81 -6.39 2.13
CA ILE A 48 3.25 -6.24 2.32
C ILE A 48 3.69 -7.23 3.40
N PRO A 49 4.12 -8.45 3.01
CA PRO A 49 4.65 -9.40 3.97
C PRO A 49 6.11 -9.09 4.26
N ILE A 50 6.46 -8.96 5.55
CA ILE A 50 7.81 -8.54 5.92
C ILE A 50 8.16 -9.10 7.30
N GLN A 51 9.46 -9.23 7.59
CA GLN A 51 9.92 -9.61 8.90
C GLN A 51 10.25 -8.38 9.71
N PHE A 52 9.77 -8.37 10.95
CA PHE A 52 10.07 -7.30 11.90
C PHE A 52 10.74 -7.89 13.12
N TYR A 53 11.67 -7.13 13.71
CA TYR A 53 12.34 -7.53 14.92
C TYR A 53 11.60 -7.07 16.16
N GLY A 54 10.58 -6.22 16.01
CA GLY A 54 9.77 -5.77 17.12
C GLY A 54 8.65 -4.83 16.68
N LYS A 55 7.75 -4.56 17.61
CA LYS A 55 6.57 -3.73 17.33
C LYS A 55 6.94 -2.31 16.91
N THR A 56 7.98 -1.74 17.50
CA THR A 56 8.42 -0.39 17.17
C THR A 56 8.82 -0.29 15.70
N GLU A 57 9.51 -1.31 15.19
CA GLU A 57 9.90 -1.35 13.78
C GLU A 57 8.67 -1.43 12.88
N ALA A 58 7.69 -2.26 13.26
CA ALA A 58 6.46 -2.39 12.50
C ALA A 58 5.70 -1.06 12.45
N ILE A 59 5.65 -0.33 13.56
CA ILE A 59 4.98 0.97 13.62
C ILE A 59 5.70 1.97 12.73
N GLY A 60 7.03 2.03 12.80
CA GLY A 60 7.81 2.95 11.96
C GLY A 60 7.61 2.67 10.48
N PHE A 61 7.63 1.40 10.10
CA PHE A 61 7.39 1.01 8.70
C PHE A 61 5.97 1.39 8.27
N THR A 62 4.98 1.17 9.14
CA THR A 62 3.59 1.51 8.83
C THR A 62 3.45 3.01 8.57
N GLN A 63 4.10 3.85 9.37
CA GLN A 63 4.07 5.29 9.17
C GLN A 63 4.73 5.69 7.84
N TYR A 64 5.83 5.05 7.50
CA TYR A 64 6.52 5.30 6.24
C TYR A 64 5.61 4.94 5.05
N VAL A 65 4.99 3.76 5.08
CA VAL A 65 4.09 3.31 4.02
C VAL A 65 2.87 4.21 3.92
N THR A 66 2.33 4.66 5.04
CA THR A 66 1.19 5.58 5.05
C THR A 66 1.52 6.86 4.26
N GLY A 67 2.70 7.42 4.49
CA GLY A 67 3.15 8.59 3.74
C GLY A 67 3.26 8.30 2.24
N LEU A 68 3.77 7.12 1.88
CA LEU A 68 3.89 6.74 0.47
C LEU A 68 2.53 6.58 -0.19
N VAL A 69 1.54 6.03 0.52
CA VAL A 69 0.19 5.91 -0.01
C VAL A 69 -0.37 7.28 -0.36
N MET A 70 -0.20 8.25 0.54
CA MET A 70 -0.69 9.60 0.30
C MET A 70 0.06 10.31 -0.82
N GLU A 71 1.33 9.98 -1.02
CA GLU A 71 2.16 10.59 -2.05
C GLU A 71 1.90 10.02 -3.45
N HIS A 72 1.78 8.68 -3.55
CA HIS A 72 1.74 8.02 -4.84
C HIS A 72 0.35 7.85 -5.43
N PHE A 73 -0.67 7.65 -4.61
CA PHE A 73 -1.99 7.29 -5.13
C PHE A 73 -2.95 8.48 -5.12
N PRO A 74 -3.67 8.70 -6.25
CA PRO A 74 -4.66 9.79 -6.32
C PRO A 74 -5.78 9.63 -5.29
N GLU A 75 -6.37 10.74 -4.89
CA GLU A 75 -7.41 10.75 -3.86
C GLU A 75 -8.66 9.96 -4.23
N TYR A 76 -8.95 9.85 -5.52
CA TYR A 76 -10.18 9.17 -5.95
C TYR A 76 -10.10 7.65 -5.86
N ILE A 77 -8.92 7.11 -5.62
CA ILE A 77 -8.73 5.66 -5.51
C ILE A 77 -8.76 5.26 -4.04
N ALA A 78 -9.61 4.30 -3.69
CA ALA A 78 -9.59 3.71 -2.36
C ALA A 78 -8.39 2.78 -2.25
N VAL A 79 -7.58 2.92 -1.20
CA VAL A 79 -6.38 2.12 -1.01
C VAL A 79 -6.43 1.44 0.35
N GLU A 80 -6.16 0.13 0.36
CA GLU A 80 -6.08 -0.64 1.58
C GLU A 80 -4.75 -1.39 1.59
N VAL A 81 -3.93 -1.16 2.60
CA VAL A 81 -2.63 -1.80 2.73
C VAL A 81 -2.60 -2.64 4.00
N THR A 82 -2.30 -3.92 3.87
CA THR A 82 -2.12 -4.82 4.99
C THR A 82 -0.63 -5.14 5.12
N VAL A 83 -0.06 -4.83 6.29
CA VAL A 83 1.31 -5.19 6.61
C VAL A 83 1.27 -6.41 7.50
N SER A 84 1.95 -7.48 7.08
CA SER A 84 1.91 -8.74 7.81
C SER A 84 3.32 -9.27 8.07
N SER A 85 3.42 -10.17 9.05
CA SER A 85 4.66 -10.84 9.38
C SER A 85 4.38 -12.33 9.56
N VAL A 86 5.40 -13.09 9.97
CA VAL A 86 5.20 -14.51 10.28
C VAL A 86 4.22 -14.73 11.42
N TYR A 87 3.96 -13.71 12.21
CA TYR A 87 3.03 -13.78 13.34
C TYR A 87 1.61 -13.37 12.97
N GLY A 88 1.38 -12.96 11.73
CA GLY A 88 0.08 -12.52 11.26
C GLY A 88 0.08 -11.05 10.86
N GLU A 89 -1.10 -10.44 10.85
CA GLU A 89 -1.22 -9.04 10.46
C GLU A 89 -0.67 -8.12 11.54
N GLU A 90 0.16 -7.17 11.12
CA GLU A 90 0.78 -6.20 12.02
C GLU A 90 0.07 -4.86 12.00
N SER A 91 -0.38 -4.44 10.81
CA SER A 91 -1.08 -3.17 10.70
C SER A 91 -1.95 -3.13 9.45
N LEU A 92 -2.87 -2.18 9.44
CA LEU A 92 -3.78 -1.95 8.31
C LEU A 92 -3.86 -0.46 8.07
N ILE A 93 -3.70 -0.06 6.80
CA ILE A 93 -3.83 1.34 6.38
C ILE A 93 -4.97 1.39 5.39
N VAL A 94 -5.98 2.21 5.67
CA VAL A 94 -7.14 2.38 4.78
C VAL A 94 -7.31 3.84 4.46
N ARG A 95 -7.34 4.16 3.16
CA ARG A 95 -7.72 5.50 2.71
C ARG A 95 -8.92 5.34 1.79
N LYS A 96 -10.05 5.82 2.24
CA LYS A 96 -11.28 5.76 1.44
C LYS A 96 -11.19 6.72 0.27
N ALA A 97 -11.95 6.43 -0.78
CA ALA A 97 -11.98 7.30 -1.96
C ALA A 97 -12.34 8.72 -1.54
N ASN A 98 -11.59 9.69 -2.04
CA ASN A 98 -11.77 11.12 -1.77
C ASN A 98 -11.55 11.52 -0.31
N ALA A 99 -10.93 10.64 0.49
CA ALA A 99 -10.58 10.98 1.87
C ALA A 99 -9.27 11.77 1.88
N THR A 100 -9.22 12.76 2.78
CA THR A 100 -8.01 13.57 2.93
C THR A 100 -7.02 12.95 3.92
N GLU A 101 -7.48 12.03 4.76
CA GLU A 101 -6.64 11.39 5.76
C GLU A 101 -6.84 9.87 5.74
N PRO A 102 -5.77 9.11 5.94
CA PRO A 102 -5.88 7.66 6.05
C PRO A 102 -6.28 7.24 7.46
N ILE A 103 -6.85 6.05 7.55
CA ILE A 103 -7.11 5.41 8.83
C ILE A 103 -6.02 4.36 9.01
N VAL A 104 -5.31 4.41 10.12
CA VAL A 104 -4.22 3.48 10.41
C VAL A 104 -4.54 2.71 11.67
N HIS A 105 -4.49 1.38 11.59
CA HIS A 105 -4.73 0.51 12.72
C HIS A 105 -3.49 -0.36 12.95
N ILE A 106 -2.98 -0.33 14.17
CA ILE A 106 -1.84 -1.17 14.56
C ILE A 106 -2.37 -2.29 15.43
N TYR A 107 -2.21 -3.53 14.98
CA TYR A 107 -2.64 -4.68 15.74
C TYR A 107 -1.67 -4.95 16.91
N GLN A 108 -2.23 -5.23 18.03
CA GLN A 108 -1.43 -5.43 19.25
C GLN A 108 -1.25 -6.91 19.57
#